data_0734b317f4f9fe8667dc6931dfb58641
#
_entry.id   0734b317f4f9fe8667dc6931dfb58641
#
_cell.length_a   1.000
_cell.length_b   1.000
_cell.length_c   1.000
_cell.angle_alpha   90.00
_cell.angle_beta   90.00
_cell.angle_gamma   90.00
#
_symmetry.space_group_name_H-M   'P 1'
#
loop_
_entity.id
_entity.type
_entity.pdbx_description
1 polymer ?
#
loop_
_entity_poly.entity_id
_entity_poly.type
_entity_poly.pdbx_seq_one_letter_code
_entity_poly.pdbx_strand_id
1 'polypeptide(L)'
;MIDQKQLENVECFKYLDSLLTNDGRCTREIKSRIAMAKAAFSKKKTLFTSKLDLHLRTKLIKCYIWSMALYGAETWTLRAADQKYLESFVMWCWRRMEKISWTDHVGNEEVLLRVNEQRNILHEIRKRKANWIGHILLRNCLLKQVIDGKIKGEMEVARRRGRRRKKLLDDLKDRRGYSYLKEEALDRTKWRHRFGGGFGPVVRQITG
;
A
#
# COMPACT_ATOMS: atom_id res chain seq x y z
N MET A 1 -18.49 -8.60 26.53
CA MET A 1 -17.89 -8.72 27.88
C MET A 1 -16.87 -9.84 27.84
N ILE A 2 -15.68 -9.60 28.35
CA ILE A 2 -14.63 -10.60 28.54
C ILE A 2 -14.32 -10.58 30.03
N ASP A 3 -14.44 -11.73 30.71
CA ASP A 3 -14.22 -11.87 32.15
C ASP A 3 -15.02 -10.86 33.02
N GLN A 4 -16.29 -10.66 32.71
CA GLN A 4 -17.20 -9.71 33.40
C GLN A 4 -16.77 -8.24 33.34
N LYS A 5 -15.68 -7.90 32.61
CA LYS A 5 -15.28 -6.51 32.41
C LYS A 5 -16.05 -5.88 31.25
N GLN A 6 -16.59 -4.69 31.48
CA GLN A 6 -17.23 -3.89 30.46
C GLN A 6 -16.17 -3.38 29.49
N LEU A 7 -16.33 -3.62 28.18
CA LEU A 7 -15.42 -3.12 27.16
C LEU A 7 -15.80 -1.68 26.83
N GLU A 8 -14.79 -0.82 26.77
CA GLU A 8 -14.95 0.57 26.37
C GLU A 8 -14.97 0.69 24.83
N ASN A 9 -15.88 1.52 24.32
CA ASN A 9 -15.94 1.83 22.89
C ASN A 9 -15.04 3.02 22.60
N VAL A 10 -13.91 2.80 21.92
CA VAL A 10 -12.94 3.82 21.57
C VAL A 10 -13.00 4.17 20.08
N GLU A 11 -12.83 5.45 19.74
CA GLU A 11 -12.81 5.90 18.35
C GLU A 11 -11.57 5.47 17.58
N CYS A 12 -10.47 5.29 18.28
CA CYS A 12 -9.17 4.96 17.71
C CYS A 12 -8.41 4.02 18.64
N PHE A 13 -7.86 2.97 18.08
CA PHE A 13 -7.13 1.94 18.80
C PHE A 13 -5.80 1.64 18.11
N LYS A 14 -4.71 1.53 18.88
CA LYS A 14 -3.40 1.17 18.34
C LYS A 14 -3.16 -0.33 18.56
N TYR A 15 -3.02 -1.07 17.45
CA TYR A 15 -2.77 -2.51 17.46
C TYR A 15 -1.55 -2.85 16.59
N LEU A 16 -0.56 -3.51 17.18
CA LEU A 16 0.71 -3.86 16.51
C LEU A 16 1.29 -2.68 15.73
N ASP A 17 1.34 -1.53 16.38
CA ASP A 17 1.82 -0.27 15.82
C ASP A 17 0.98 0.33 14.67
N SER A 18 -0.16 -0.24 14.32
CA SER A 18 -1.12 0.28 13.36
C SER A 18 -2.30 0.96 14.03
N LEU A 19 -2.75 2.09 13.48
CA LEU A 19 -3.90 2.85 13.95
C LEU A 19 -5.18 2.31 13.32
N LEU A 20 -6.05 1.72 14.14
CA LEU A 20 -7.38 1.28 13.75
C LEU A 20 -8.41 2.32 14.20
N THR A 21 -9.28 2.71 13.31
CA THR A 21 -10.38 3.66 13.60
C THR A 21 -11.72 2.97 13.49
N ASN A 22 -12.70 3.39 14.29
CA ASN A 22 -14.05 2.83 14.31
C ASN A 22 -14.76 2.93 12.94
N ASP A 23 -14.36 3.89 12.10
CA ASP A 23 -14.89 4.05 10.75
C ASP A 23 -14.20 3.15 9.70
N GLY A 24 -13.19 2.37 10.09
CA GLY A 24 -12.42 1.48 9.23
C GLY A 24 -11.65 2.19 8.12
N ARG A 25 -11.33 3.47 8.30
CA ARG A 25 -10.57 4.26 7.32
C ARG A 25 -9.08 4.21 7.61
N CYS A 26 -8.28 4.09 6.56
CA CYS A 26 -6.82 4.06 6.67
C CYS A 26 -6.16 5.44 6.64
N THR A 27 -6.91 6.53 6.47
CA THR A 27 -6.35 7.87 6.25
C THR A 27 -5.48 8.36 7.42
N ARG A 28 -5.90 8.11 8.66
CA ARG A 28 -5.11 8.47 9.86
C ARG A 28 -3.82 7.69 9.93
N GLU A 29 -3.88 6.38 9.69
CA GLU A 29 -2.71 5.50 9.64
C GLU A 29 -1.73 5.96 8.56
N ILE A 30 -2.19 6.17 7.33
CA ILE A 30 -1.37 6.62 6.19
C ILE A 30 -0.63 7.92 6.52
N LYS A 31 -1.33 8.91 7.08
CA LYS A 31 -0.73 10.18 7.48
C LYS A 31 0.33 9.99 8.57
N SER A 32 0.06 9.17 9.57
CA SER A 32 1.01 8.83 10.63
C SER A 32 2.26 8.18 10.07
N ARG A 33 2.12 7.17 9.20
CA ARG A 33 3.24 6.48 8.54
C ARG A 33 4.08 7.41 7.67
N ILE A 34 3.44 8.29 6.92
CA ILE A 34 4.13 9.31 6.13
C ILE A 34 4.93 10.25 7.04
N ALA A 35 4.37 10.68 8.16
CA ALA A 35 5.08 11.54 9.11
C ALA A 35 6.32 10.85 9.70
N MET A 36 6.19 9.58 10.12
CA MET A 36 7.30 8.77 10.62
C MET A 36 8.39 8.60 9.56
N ALA A 37 8.02 8.28 8.32
CA ALA A 37 8.94 8.11 7.21
C ALA A 37 9.68 9.42 6.86
N LYS A 38 8.98 10.56 6.89
CA LYS A 38 9.62 11.89 6.73
C LYS A 38 10.61 12.21 7.84
N ALA A 39 10.27 11.89 9.09
CA ALA A 39 11.18 12.06 10.24
C ALA A 39 12.43 11.19 10.08
N ALA A 40 12.27 9.92 9.68
CA ALA A 40 13.39 9.01 9.42
C ALA A 40 14.27 9.49 8.27
N PHE A 41 13.67 9.99 7.20
CA PHE A 41 14.41 10.60 6.09
C PHE A 41 15.26 11.79 6.59
N SER A 42 14.67 12.68 7.39
CA SER A 42 15.36 13.86 7.91
C SER A 42 16.54 13.48 8.81
N LYS A 43 16.39 12.45 9.66
CA LYS A 43 17.48 11.93 10.50
C LYS A 43 18.66 11.41 9.70
N LYS A 44 18.42 10.83 8.53
CA LYS A 44 19.46 10.23 7.67
C LYS A 44 19.62 10.96 6.32
N LYS A 45 19.29 12.25 6.30
CA LYS A 45 19.34 13.09 5.11
C LYS A 45 20.69 13.01 4.38
N THR A 46 21.79 13.03 5.12
CA THR A 46 23.15 12.97 4.56
C THR A 46 23.39 11.71 3.73
N LEU A 47 22.82 10.56 4.14
CA LEU A 47 22.92 9.30 3.39
C LEU A 47 22.21 9.41 2.04
N PHE A 48 20.99 9.95 2.02
CA PHE A 48 20.16 10.02 0.80
C PHE A 48 20.58 11.14 -0.15
N THR A 49 21.30 12.15 0.33
CA THR A 49 21.79 13.29 -0.45
C THR A 49 23.31 13.23 -0.68
N SER A 50 23.96 12.11 -0.37
CA SER A 50 25.39 11.87 -0.55
C SER A 50 25.76 11.77 -2.04
N LYS A 51 27.08 11.67 -2.30
CA LYS A 51 27.62 11.45 -3.65
C LYS A 51 27.50 10.00 -4.15
N LEU A 52 26.73 9.16 -3.46
CA LEU A 52 26.44 7.80 -3.91
C LEU A 52 25.73 7.82 -5.26
N ASP A 53 25.91 6.75 -6.00
CA ASP A 53 25.19 6.54 -7.26
C ASP A 53 23.67 6.71 -7.09
N LEU A 54 23.03 7.32 -8.08
CA LEU A 54 21.60 7.62 -8.07
C LEU A 54 20.75 6.37 -7.82
N HIS A 55 21.08 5.28 -8.50
CA HIS A 55 20.36 4.02 -8.37
C HIS A 55 20.45 3.46 -6.93
N LEU A 56 21.63 3.58 -6.30
CA LEU A 56 21.80 3.15 -4.91
C LEU A 56 20.99 4.02 -3.94
N ARG A 57 21.01 5.34 -4.10
CA ARG A 57 20.20 6.27 -3.29
C ARG A 57 18.71 5.97 -3.41
N THR A 58 18.23 5.73 -4.63
CA THR A 58 16.85 5.34 -4.91
C THR A 58 16.48 4.03 -4.23
N LYS A 59 17.34 3.01 -4.32
CA LYS A 59 17.15 1.74 -3.61
C LYS A 59 17.09 1.92 -2.10
N LEU A 60 17.98 2.73 -1.52
CA LEU A 60 18.00 3.00 -0.08
C LEU A 60 16.69 3.67 0.38
N ILE A 61 16.16 4.64 -0.38
CA ILE A 61 14.86 5.25 -0.07
C ILE A 61 13.74 4.21 -0.13
N LYS A 62 13.69 3.38 -1.16
CA LYS A 62 12.68 2.32 -1.28
C LYS A 62 12.77 1.30 -0.15
N CYS A 63 13.98 0.85 0.18
CA CYS A 63 14.16 -0.16 1.22
C CYS A 63 13.94 0.39 2.63
N TYR A 64 14.36 1.62 2.92
CA TYR A 64 14.33 2.16 4.28
C TYR A 64 13.13 3.06 4.54
N ILE A 65 12.84 3.99 3.65
CA ILE A 65 11.79 5.00 3.87
C ILE A 65 10.41 4.46 3.47
N TRP A 66 10.33 3.80 2.31
CA TRP A 66 9.05 3.21 1.87
C TRP A 66 8.62 2.03 2.74
N SER A 67 9.54 1.24 3.28
CA SER A 67 9.18 0.16 4.21
C SER A 67 8.46 0.68 5.44
N MET A 68 8.88 1.84 5.96
CA MET A 68 8.20 2.50 7.09
C MET A 68 6.85 3.10 6.68
N ALA A 69 6.81 3.78 5.52
CA ALA A 69 5.58 4.40 5.01
C ALA A 69 4.51 3.36 4.63
N LEU A 70 4.93 2.19 4.17
CA LEU A 70 4.06 1.12 3.66
C LEU A 70 3.87 -0.04 4.64
N TYR A 71 4.20 0.15 5.91
CA TYR A 71 3.95 -0.88 6.92
C TYR A 71 2.44 -1.12 7.07
N GLY A 72 2.01 -2.38 6.91
CA GLY A 72 0.60 -2.77 6.96
C GLY A 72 -0.24 -2.34 5.75
N ALA A 73 0.40 -1.86 4.67
CA ALA A 73 -0.30 -1.37 3.47
C ALA A 73 -1.12 -2.44 2.74
N GLU A 74 -0.85 -3.71 3.00
CA GLU A 74 -1.59 -4.85 2.48
C GLU A 74 -3.07 -4.81 2.84
N THR A 75 -3.37 -4.25 4.02
CA THR A 75 -4.74 -4.18 4.56
C THR A 75 -5.48 -2.90 4.18
N TRP A 76 -4.81 -1.90 3.60
CA TRP A 76 -5.40 -0.59 3.35
C TRP A 76 -6.45 -0.61 2.24
N THR A 77 -7.55 0.08 2.46
CA THR A 77 -8.58 0.38 1.46
C THR A 77 -8.42 1.82 1.00
N LEU A 78 -7.57 2.05 -0.01
CA LEU A 78 -7.17 3.37 -0.45
C LEU A 78 -8.32 4.14 -1.11
N ARG A 79 -8.53 5.37 -0.71
CA ARG A 79 -9.39 6.37 -1.36
C ARG A 79 -8.55 7.26 -2.27
N ALA A 80 -9.18 8.03 -3.13
CA ALA A 80 -8.47 8.97 -4.01
C ALA A 80 -7.61 9.98 -3.23
N ALA A 81 -8.10 10.46 -2.08
CA ALA A 81 -7.33 11.35 -1.21
C ALA A 81 -6.08 10.65 -0.64
N ASP A 82 -6.20 9.39 -0.20
CA ASP A 82 -5.09 8.61 0.35
C ASP A 82 -4.01 8.36 -0.72
N GLN A 83 -4.44 8.08 -1.95
CA GLN A 83 -3.53 7.94 -3.09
C GLN A 83 -2.73 9.22 -3.33
N LYS A 84 -3.39 10.39 -3.31
CA LYS A 84 -2.73 11.69 -3.44
C LYS A 84 -1.72 11.96 -2.32
N TYR A 85 -2.02 11.59 -1.06
CA TYR A 85 -1.06 11.71 0.04
C TYR A 85 0.20 10.87 -0.19
N LEU A 86 0.04 9.64 -0.65
CA LEU A 86 1.15 8.73 -0.94
C LEU A 86 1.99 9.22 -2.14
N GLU A 87 1.35 9.63 -3.22
CA GLU A 87 2.03 10.20 -4.39
C GLU A 87 2.80 11.47 -4.04
N SER A 88 2.18 12.38 -3.29
CA SER A 88 2.84 13.60 -2.83
C SER A 88 4.04 13.30 -1.92
N PHE A 89 3.94 12.27 -1.08
CA PHE A 89 5.03 11.82 -0.24
C PHE A 89 6.21 11.29 -1.07
N VAL A 90 5.95 10.53 -2.11
CA VAL A 90 7.00 10.03 -3.02
C VAL A 90 7.72 11.18 -3.71
N MET A 91 6.96 12.14 -4.25
CA MET A 91 7.53 13.34 -4.88
C MET A 91 8.37 14.16 -3.90
N TRP A 92 7.92 14.24 -2.64
CA TRP A 92 8.68 14.88 -1.56
C TRP A 92 10.03 14.15 -1.34
N CYS A 93 10.06 12.81 -1.32
CA CYS A 93 11.29 12.04 -1.17
C CYS A 93 12.28 12.32 -2.31
N TRP A 94 11.82 12.30 -3.56
CA TRP A 94 12.66 12.50 -4.74
C TRP A 94 13.22 13.92 -4.79
N ARG A 95 12.40 14.94 -4.56
CA ARG A 95 12.85 16.33 -4.49
C ARG A 95 13.92 16.53 -3.40
N ARG A 96 13.72 15.95 -2.23
CA ARG A 96 14.68 16.03 -1.13
C ARG A 96 16.00 15.31 -1.43
N MET A 97 15.94 14.17 -2.11
CA MET A 97 17.11 13.41 -2.56
C MET A 97 17.96 14.22 -3.55
N GLU A 98 17.31 14.86 -4.52
CA GLU A 98 17.95 15.66 -5.55
C GLU A 98 18.18 17.13 -5.14
N LYS A 99 17.89 17.47 -3.86
CA LYS A 99 18.05 18.83 -3.33
C LYS A 99 17.26 19.90 -4.09
N ILE A 100 16.18 19.52 -4.75
CA ILE A 100 15.29 20.42 -5.50
C ILE A 100 14.42 21.18 -4.50
N SER A 101 14.50 22.51 -4.51
CA SER A 101 13.62 23.39 -3.75
C SER A 101 12.29 23.57 -4.48
N TRP A 102 11.24 23.93 -3.72
CA TRP A 102 9.97 24.32 -4.31
C TRP A 102 10.08 25.63 -5.13
N THR A 103 11.05 26.49 -4.80
CA THR A 103 11.36 27.74 -5.52
C THR A 103 11.97 27.51 -6.89
N ASP A 104 12.48 26.31 -7.18
CA ASP A 104 13.09 25.97 -8.46
C ASP A 104 12.05 25.73 -9.57
N HIS A 105 10.76 25.73 -9.21
CA HIS A 105 9.62 25.53 -10.11
C HIS A 105 9.71 24.28 -11.03
N VAL A 106 10.49 23.27 -10.63
CA VAL A 106 10.67 22.03 -11.37
C VAL A 106 9.39 21.19 -11.33
N GLY A 107 8.86 20.80 -12.49
CA GLY A 107 7.67 19.95 -12.60
C GLY A 107 7.89 18.54 -12.04
N ASN A 108 6.82 17.86 -11.67
CA ASN A 108 6.92 16.49 -11.14
C ASN A 108 7.47 15.50 -12.15
N GLU A 109 7.11 15.65 -13.43
CA GLU A 109 7.58 14.80 -14.51
C GLU A 109 9.10 14.94 -14.71
N GLU A 110 9.61 16.15 -14.61
CA GLU A 110 11.04 16.42 -14.70
C GLU A 110 11.81 15.81 -13.52
N VAL A 111 11.25 15.90 -12.30
CA VAL A 111 11.83 15.22 -11.12
C VAL A 111 11.91 13.72 -11.34
N LEU A 112 10.86 13.10 -11.88
CA LEU A 112 10.83 11.66 -12.17
C LEU A 112 11.86 11.27 -13.23
N LEU A 113 12.03 12.07 -14.26
CA LEU A 113 13.07 11.87 -15.29
C LEU A 113 14.47 11.96 -14.70
N ARG A 114 14.75 12.97 -13.86
CA ARG A 114 16.05 13.13 -13.19
C ARG A 114 16.40 11.94 -12.29
N VAL A 115 15.40 11.40 -11.58
CA VAL A 115 15.57 10.25 -10.70
C VAL A 115 15.53 8.92 -11.45
N ASN A 116 15.17 8.92 -12.73
CA ASN A 116 14.92 7.74 -13.55
C ASN A 116 13.90 6.78 -12.90
N GLU A 117 12.81 7.35 -12.41
CA GLU A 117 11.76 6.60 -11.69
C GLU A 117 10.36 6.92 -12.22
N GLN A 118 9.44 6.00 -11.95
CA GLN A 118 8.02 6.16 -12.28
C GLN A 118 7.20 6.39 -11.00
N ARG A 119 5.96 6.86 -11.15
CA ARG A 119 4.99 6.98 -10.04
C ARG A 119 4.45 5.60 -9.66
N ASN A 120 5.25 4.82 -8.95
CA ASN A 120 4.97 3.39 -8.74
C ASN A 120 4.57 2.98 -7.32
N ILE A 121 4.45 3.91 -6.36
CA ILE A 121 4.11 3.55 -4.97
C ILE A 121 2.75 2.84 -4.86
N LEU A 122 1.75 3.27 -5.62
CA LEU A 122 0.43 2.63 -5.63
C LEU A 122 0.49 1.23 -6.25
N HIS A 123 1.36 1.03 -7.24
CA HIS A 123 1.64 -0.27 -7.81
C HIS A 123 2.29 -1.20 -6.78
N GLU A 124 3.28 -0.71 -6.05
CA GLU A 124 3.93 -1.48 -4.99
C GLU A 124 2.92 -1.93 -3.90
N ILE A 125 1.99 -1.05 -3.50
CA ILE A 125 0.93 -1.40 -2.56
C ILE A 125 0.02 -2.49 -3.12
N ARG A 126 -0.40 -2.37 -4.39
CA ARG A 126 -1.24 -3.39 -5.05
C ARG A 126 -0.52 -4.73 -5.13
N LYS A 127 0.75 -4.73 -5.48
CA LYS A 127 1.60 -5.94 -5.54
C LYS A 127 1.70 -6.62 -4.17
N ARG A 128 2.00 -5.86 -3.11
CA ARG A 128 2.05 -6.38 -1.74
C ARG A 128 0.71 -6.97 -1.31
N LYS A 129 -0.37 -6.23 -1.55
CA LYS A 129 -1.74 -6.70 -1.27
C LYS A 129 -2.07 -7.98 -2.02
N ALA A 130 -1.77 -8.06 -3.32
CA ALA A 130 -2.01 -9.24 -4.12
C ALA A 130 -1.22 -10.45 -3.61
N ASN A 131 0.06 -10.27 -3.28
CA ASN A 131 0.88 -11.32 -2.71
C ASN A 131 0.32 -11.83 -1.37
N TRP A 132 -0.09 -10.92 -0.50
CA TRP A 132 -0.68 -11.26 0.79
C TRP A 132 -2.01 -12.01 0.64
N ILE A 133 -2.91 -11.52 -0.23
CA ILE A 133 -4.20 -12.17 -0.50
C ILE A 133 -3.99 -13.54 -1.14
N GLY A 134 -3.10 -13.67 -2.13
CA GLY A 134 -2.76 -14.95 -2.74
C GLY A 134 -2.28 -15.96 -1.68
N HIS A 135 -1.47 -15.50 -0.74
CA HIS A 135 -0.99 -16.35 0.36
C HIS A 135 -2.13 -16.81 1.30
N ILE A 136 -3.09 -15.93 1.59
CA ILE A 136 -4.27 -16.30 2.40
C ILE A 136 -5.15 -17.30 1.66
N LEU A 137 -5.41 -17.09 0.38
CA LEU A 137 -6.27 -17.95 -0.42
C LEU A 137 -5.69 -19.35 -0.63
N LEU A 138 -4.36 -19.46 -0.72
CA LEU A 138 -3.65 -20.74 -0.79
C LEU A 138 -3.74 -21.54 0.51
N ARG A 139 -3.77 -20.87 1.66
CA ARG A 139 -3.77 -21.53 2.96
C ARG A 139 -5.20 -21.73 3.47
N ASN A 140 -5.42 -22.86 4.12
CA ASN A 140 -6.67 -23.10 4.86
C ASN A 140 -6.57 -22.46 6.25
N CYS A 141 -6.65 -21.14 6.33
CA CYS A 141 -6.55 -20.36 7.56
C CYS A 141 -7.88 -19.69 7.92
N LEU A 142 -8.01 -19.28 9.19
CA LEU A 142 -9.19 -18.59 9.71
C LEU A 142 -9.59 -17.38 8.84
N LEU A 143 -8.60 -16.60 8.41
CA LEU A 143 -8.84 -15.40 7.60
C LEU A 143 -9.48 -15.72 6.24
N LYS A 144 -9.12 -16.86 5.63
CA LYS A 144 -9.79 -17.35 4.40
C LYS A 144 -11.26 -17.66 4.68
N GLN A 145 -11.57 -18.29 5.81
CA GLN A 145 -12.95 -18.60 6.19
C GLN A 145 -13.78 -17.33 6.41
N VAL A 146 -13.16 -16.28 6.99
CA VAL A 146 -13.80 -14.96 7.12
C VAL A 146 -14.07 -14.33 5.76
N ILE A 147 -13.12 -14.38 4.84
CA ILE A 147 -13.26 -13.84 3.47
C ILE A 147 -14.30 -14.61 2.68
N ASP A 148 -14.34 -15.93 2.81
CA ASP A 148 -15.34 -16.82 2.18
C ASP A 148 -16.74 -16.66 2.80
N GLY A 149 -16.87 -15.88 3.89
CA GLY A 149 -18.14 -15.68 4.59
C GLY A 149 -18.67 -16.91 5.34
N LYS A 150 -17.80 -17.90 5.60
CA LYS A 150 -18.15 -19.13 6.34
C LYS A 150 -18.35 -18.89 7.85
N ILE A 151 -17.70 -17.87 8.37
CA ILE A 151 -17.88 -17.43 9.75
C ILE A 151 -18.94 -16.33 9.75
N LYS A 152 -20.14 -16.67 10.20
CA LYS A 152 -21.20 -15.69 10.41
C LYS A 152 -21.00 -15.09 11.80
N GLY A 153 -20.79 -13.78 11.87
CA GLY A 153 -20.81 -13.05 13.12
C GLY A 153 -22.24 -12.57 13.43
N GLU A 154 -22.62 -12.59 14.67
CA GLU A 154 -23.90 -12.04 15.16
C GLU A 154 -23.89 -10.51 15.28
N MET A 155 -22.90 -9.83 14.69
CA MET A 155 -22.87 -8.39 14.72
C MET A 155 -23.93 -7.81 13.79
N GLU A 156 -24.98 -7.22 14.36
CA GLU A 156 -25.93 -6.38 13.63
C GLU A 156 -25.18 -5.19 13.01
N VAL A 157 -24.92 -5.29 11.73
CA VAL A 157 -24.35 -4.18 10.97
C VAL A 157 -25.49 -3.26 10.56
N ALA A 158 -25.72 -2.18 11.28
CA ALA A 158 -26.61 -1.10 10.86
C ALA A 158 -26.15 -0.62 9.47
N ARG A 159 -26.94 -0.94 8.43
CA ARG A 159 -26.68 -0.50 7.07
C ARG A 159 -26.91 1.01 7.00
N ARG A 160 -25.85 1.81 7.08
CA ARG A 160 -25.93 3.23 6.82
C ARG A 160 -26.33 3.47 5.34
N ARG A 161 -27.35 4.26 5.09
CA ARG A 161 -27.66 4.79 3.76
C ARG A 161 -26.46 5.55 3.24
N GLY A 162 -25.93 5.19 2.05
CA GLY A 162 -24.79 5.88 1.44
C GLY A 162 -24.08 5.01 0.40
N ARG A 163 -23.09 5.62 -0.28
CA ARG A 163 -22.27 4.94 -1.29
C ARG A 163 -21.56 3.72 -0.68
N ARG A 164 -21.64 2.57 -1.35
CA ARG A 164 -20.98 1.33 -0.93
C ARG A 164 -19.52 1.58 -0.58
N ARG A 165 -19.09 1.14 0.60
CA ARG A 165 -17.69 1.22 1.01
C ARG A 165 -16.84 0.29 0.15
N LYS A 166 -15.64 0.76 -0.22
CA LYS A 166 -14.65 -0.04 -0.92
C LYS A 166 -14.19 -1.19 -0.03
N LYS A 167 -14.24 -2.43 -0.54
CA LYS A 167 -13.77 -3.63 0.15
C LYS A 167 -12.31 -3.90 -0.18
N LEU A 168 -11.66 -4.70 0.66
CA LEU A 168 -10.25 -5.07 0.49
C LEU A 168 -9.94 -5.69 -0.89
N LEU A 169 -10.84 -6.54 -1.39
CA LEU A 169 -10.70 -7.23 -2.67
C LEU A 169 -11.04 -6.35 -3.89
N ASP A 170 -11.69 -5.21 -3.68
CA ASP A 170 -12.07 -4.32 -4.79
C ASP A 170 -10.86 -3.74 -5.54
N ASP A 171 -9.69 -3.70 -4.90
CA ASP A 171 -8.43 -3.25 -5.53
C ASP A 171 -7.84 -4.28 -6.49
N LEU A 172 -8.16 -5.56 -6.30
CA LEU A 172 -7.73 -6.66 -7.16
C LEU A 172 -8.72 -6.95 -8.30
N LYS A 173 -9.77 -6.11 -8.44
CA LYS A 173 -10.91 -6.25 -9.35
C LYS A 173 -10.70 -7.27 -10.46
N ASP A 174 -11.34 -8.43 -10.29
CA ASP A 174 -11.57 -9.34 -11.39
C ASP A 174 -13.02 -9.22 -11.88
N ARG A 175 -13.19 -9.00 -13.18
CA ARG A 175 -14.52 -9.02 -13.82
C ARG A 175 -15.17 -10.39 -13.71
N ARG A 176 -14.38 -11.45 -13.51
CA ARG A 176 -14.80 -12.86 -13.42
C ARG A 176 -15.22 -13.30 -12.02
N GLY A 177 -15.07 -12.42 -11.00
CA GLY A 177 -15.55 -12.66 -9.65
C GLY A 177 -14.56 -13.38 -8.73
N TYR A 178 -15.00 -13.60 -7.49
CA TYR A 178 -14.18 -14.16 -6.42
C TYR A 178 -13.75 -15.62 -6.64
N SER A 179 -14.63 -16.45 -7.21
CA SER A 179 -14.36 -17.87 -7.49
C SER A 179 -13.15 -18.03 -8.41
N TYR A 180 -13.09 -17.23 -9.46
CA TYR A 180 -11.95 -17.22 -10.39
C TYR A 180 -10.65 -16.76 -9.73
N LEU A 181 -10.72 -15.73 -8.88
CA LEU A 181 -9.56 -15.26 -8.13
C LEU A 181 -8.99 -16.36 -7.21
N LYS A 182 -9.89 -17.18 -6.64
CA LYS A 182 -9.50 -18.30 -5.77
C LYS A 182 -8.84 -19.44 -6.55
N GLU A 183 -9.35 -19.79 -7.72
CA GLU A 183 -8.75 -20.79 -8.61
C GLU A 183 -7.37 -20.33 -9.09
N GLU A 184 -7.27 -19.07 -9.51
CA GLU A 184 -6.00 -18.50 -9.99
C GLU A 184 -4.94 -18.43 -8.88
N ALA A 185 -5.36 -18.23 -7.61
CA ALA A 185 -4.45 -18.26 -6.46
C ALA A 185 -3.82 -19.63 -6.23
N LEU A 186 -4.43 -20.72 -6.67
CA LEU A 186 -3.86 -22.08 -6.59
C LEU A 186 -2.66 -22.26 -7.53
N ASP A 187 -2.63 -21.53 -8.65
CA ASP A 187 -1.51 -21.51 -9.59
C ASP A 187 -0.58 -20.34 -9.28
N ARG A 188 0.50 -20.61 -8.54
CA ARG A 188 1.49 -19.60 -8.13
C ARG A 188 2.12 -18.87 -9.31
N THR A 189 2.28 -19.55 -10.45
CA THR A 189 2.92 -18.98 -11.64
C THR A 189 1.97 -17.98 -12.31
N LYS A 190 0.72 -18.35 -12.53
CA LYS A 190 -0.31 -17.46 -13.07
C LYS A 190 -0.55 -16.25 -12.15
N TRP A 191 -0.63 -16.48 -10.84
CA TRP A 191 -0.79 -15.41 -9.85
C TRP A 191 0.35 -14.40 -9.90
N ARG A 192 1.61 -14.89 -9.95
CA ARG A 192 2.78 -14.03 -10.07
C ARG A 192 2.82 -13.28 -11.39
N HIS A 193 2.49 -13.93 -12.48
CA HIS A 193 2.45 -13.28 -13.79
C HIS A 193 1.43 -12.14 -13.83
N ARG A 194 0.27 -12.35 -13.23
CA ARG A 194 -0.80 -11.36 -13.19
C ARG A 194 -0.50 -10.16 -12.27
N PHE A 195 0.00 -10.41 -11.08
CA PHE A 195 0.17 -9.40 -10.04
C PHE A 195 1.62 -9.08 -9.71
N GLY A 196 2.57 -9.88 -10.09
CA GLY A 196 4.00 -9.75 -9.79
C GLY A 196 4.82 -9.14 -10.92
N GLY A 197 4.28 -9.09 -12.14
CA GLY A 197 4.92 -8.44 -13.28
C GLY A 197 4.98 -6.94 -13.06
N GLY A 198 6.18 -6.36 -13.18
CA GLY A 198 6.30 -4.92 -13.28
C GLY A 198 5.53 -4.45 -14.52
N PHE A 199 4.68 -3.43 -14.39
CA PHE A 199 4.13 -2.71 -15.53
C PHE A 199 5.23 -1.82 -16.12
N GLY A 200 6.33 -2.43 -16.58
CA GLY A 200 7.20 -1.81 -17.54
C GLY A 200 6.58 -2.01 -18.93
N PRO A 201 6.75 -1.07 -19.88
CA PRO A 201 6.40 -1.34 -21.26
C PRO A 201 7.12 -2.63 -21.67
N VAL A 202 6.36 -3.59 -22.20
CA VAL A 202 6.95 -4.75 -22.86
C VAL A 202 7.67 -4.19 -24.10
N VAL A 203 8.93 -3.88 -23.93
CA VAL A 203 9.79 -3.61 -25.08
C VAL A 203 9.89 -4.94 -25.79
N ARG A 204 9.10 -5.14 -26.86
CA ARG A 204 9.34 -6.20 -27.81
C ARG A 204 10.77 -5.98 -28.33
N GLN A 205 11.67 -6.86 -27.91
CA GLN A 205 12.92 -6.99 -28.62
C GLN A 205 12.56 -7.43 -30.03
N ILE A 206 12.69 -6.52 -30.96
CA ILE A 206 12.71 -6.84 -32.39
C ILE A 206 14.07 -7.52 -32.59
N THR A 207 14.06 -8.85 -32.56
CA THR A 207 15.18 -9.64 -33.09
C THR A 207 15.17 -9.45 -34.59
N GLY A 208 16.12 -8.62 -35.10
CA GLY A 208 16.50 -8.60 -36.50
C GLY A 208 17.34 -9.85 -36.82
#